data_28c54e731dfac80b17af2947629bfe78
#
_entry.id   28c54e731dfac80b17af2947629bfe78
#
_cell.length_a   1.000
_cell.length_b   1.000
_cell.length_c   1.000
_cell.angle_alpha   90.00
_cell.angle_beta   90.00
_cell.angle_gamma   90.00
#
_symmetry.space_group_name_H-M   'P 1'
#
loop_
_entity.id
_entity.type
_entity.pdbx_description
1 polymer ?
#
loop_
_entity_poly.entity_id
_entity_poly.type
_entity_poly.pdbx_seq_one_letter_code
_entity_poly.pdbx_strand_id
1 'polypeptide(L)'
;MIIRILIITAGLSFVADASLAQNLSAEQVSDQNLDFFLIQAFNSKDARSRLALNHIGIQGQKQEAGFLVTSVLEGYPAHRAGLNRGDIITSIDGQPFDPVTGFNRAAAFAPELTSRLLSVLRNTDLFEVSVTPVYENLYDSFRSANSASLQQFSAGNKIIGYLHLWGLSRSSHDLILIQLLMQELAQCDGIILDLRDSYGFLDPEHLQVLLTNFSNINVTDASGWLTSINNTASSIDSNPYRRPLAILINERTRGGPEILAYETSKLERIVSLGSATPGRIGSYEQAGDSGAFNYRPADSTRIDGQHFEGIGLQPESVLEWPLSEIRRDDPQFEAAVTLLLGII
;
A
#
# COMPACT_ATOMS: atom_id res chain seq x y z
N MET A 1 67.96 -8.98 -3.56
CA MET A 1 66.90 -9.97 -3.77
C MET A 1 65.57 -9.24 -3.55
N ILE A 2 64.98 -8.73 -4.63
CA ILE A 2 63.80 -7.87 -4.59
C ILE A 2 62.59 -8.76 -4.91
N ILE A 3 61.72 -8.93 -3.91
CA ILE A 3 60.45 -9.67 -4.08
C ILE A 3 59.41 -8.69 -4.65
N ARG A 4 59.00 -8.92 -5.89
CA ARG A 4 57.85 -8.23 -6.53
C ARG A 4 56.56 -8.94 -6.07
N ILE A 5 55.73 -8.22 -5.33
CA ILE A 5 54.34 -8.65 -4.99
C ILE A 5 53.48 -8.30 -6.18
N LEU A 6 52.90 -9.32 -6.82
CA LEU A 6 51.91 -9.20 -7.89
C LEU A 6 50.53 -9.02 -7.26
N ILE A 7 49.94 -7.83 -7.38
CA ILE A 7 48.55 -7.58 -6.97
C ILE A 7 47.66 -7.98 -8.13
N ILE A 8 46.95 -9.08 -7.98
CA ILE A 8 45.89 -9.50 -8.92
C ILE A 8 44.61 -8.78 -8.49
N THR A 9 44.21 -7.74 -9.22
CA THR A 9 42.90 -7.14 -9.11
C THR A 9 41.91 -8.03 -9.86
N ALA A 10 41.13 -8.81 -9.13
CA ALA A 10 39.97 -9.51 -9.66
C ALA A 10 38.86 -8.50 -9.90
N GLY A 11 38.65 -8.11 -11.14
CA GLY A 11 37.47 -7.34 -11.55
C GLY A 11 36.22 -8.22 -11.44
N LEU A 12 35.42 -8.00 -10.45
CA LEU A 12 34.05 -8.51 -10.40
C LEU A 12 33.24 -7.70 -11.41
N SER A 13 33.04 -8.26 -12.60
CA SER A 13 32.02 -7.80 -13.53
C SER A 13 30.65 -8.15 -12.94
N PHE A 14 29.92 -7.17 -12.44
CA PHE A 14 28.51 -7.30 -12.19
C PHE A 14 27.81 -7.45 -13.56
N VAL A 15 27.59 -8.67 -13.97
CA VAL A 15 26.56 -8.99 -14.97
C VAL A 15 25.24 -8.82 -14.25
N ALA A 16 24.62 -7.65 -14.42
CA ALA A 16 23.24 -7.46 -14.01
C ALA A 16 22.39 -8.50 -14.77
N ASP A 17 21.80 -9.40 -14.01
CA ASP A 17 20.99 -10.48 -14.53
C ASP A 17 19.79 -9.89 -15.28
N ALA A 18 19.85 -9.87 -16.60
CA ALA A 18 18.75 -9.49 -17.48
C ALA A 18 17.54 -10.44 -17.35
N SER A 19 17.65 -11.48 -16.53
CA SER A 19 16.57 -12.45 -16.25
C SER A 19 15.48 -11.91 -15.31
N LEU A 20 15.77 -10.90 -14.48
CA LEU A 20 14.75 -10.26 -13.62
C LEU A 20 13.80 -9.36 -14.43
N ALA A 21 14.23 -8.80 -15.54
CA ALA A 21 13.39 -7.97 -16.41
C ALA A 21 12.41 -8.79 -17.28
N GLN A 22 12.65 -10.08 -17.47
CA GLN A 22 11.82 -10.94 -18.32
C GLN A 22 10.63 -11.60 -17.62
N ASN A 23 10.52 -11.53 -16.29
CA ASN A 23 9.37 -12.08 -15.54
C ASN A 23 8.29 -11.05 -15.19
N LEU A 24 8.33 -9.84 -15.72
CA LEU A 24 7.21 -8.90 -15.73
C LEU A 24 6.17 -9.23 -16.81
N SER A 25 6.14 -10.49 -17.27
CA SER A 25 5.11 -10.99 -18.18
C SER A 25 3.74 -10.83 -17.53
N ALA A 26 2.92 -10.00 -18.15
CA ALA A 26 1.48 -9.83 -18.04
C ALA A 26 0.84 -10.54 -16.83
N GLU A 27 0.97 -9.99 -15.63
CA GLU A 27 0.26 -10.48 -14.47
C GLU A 27 -1.24 -10.31 -14.73
N GLN A 28 -1.91 -11.43 -14.96
CA GLN A 28 -3.36 -11.46 -15.14
C GLN A 28 -4.03 -11.64 -13.78
N VAL A 29 -4.86 -10.66 -13.42
CA VAL A 29 -5.64 -10.68 -12.18
C VAL A 29 -7.07 -11.06 -12.50
N SER A 30 -7.48 -12.28 -12.06
CA SER A 30 -8.82 -12.82 -12.28
C SER A 30 -9.78 -12.45 -11.14
N ASP A 31 -11.08 -12.62 -11.38
CA ASP A 31 -12.17 -12.40 -10.43
C ASP A 31 -12.20 -13.37 -9.22
N GLN A 32 -11.27 -14.30 -9.18
CA GLN A 32 -11.02 -15.17 -8.01
C GLN A 32 -10.06 -14.53 -6.99
N ASN A 33 -9.52 -13.34 -7.29
CA ASN A 33 -8.58 -12.64 -6.44
C ASN A 33 -9.19 -11.32 -5.91
N LEU A 34 -8.95 -10.98 -4.64
CA LEU A 34 -9.37 -9.69 -4.07
C LEU A 34 -8.77 -8.51 -4.83
N ASP A 35 -7.55 -8.64 -5.34
CA ASP A 35 -6.92 -7.58 -6.16
C ASP A 35 -7.73 -7.24 -7.41
N PHE A 36 -8.47 -8.19 -7.99
CA PHE A 36 -9.38 -7.89 -9.09
C PHE A 36 -10.44 -6.84 -8.68
N PHE A 37 -11.09 -7.06 -7.54
CA PHE A 37 -12.12 -6.15 -7.04
C PHE A 37 -11.53 -4.79 -6.62
N LEU A 38 -10.31 -4.79 -6.09
CA LEU A 38 -9.59 -3.56 -5.77
C LEU A 38 -9.31 -2.75 -7.04
N ILE A 39 -8.68 -3.37 -8.04
CA ILE A 39 -8.34 -2.74 -9.31
C ILE A 39 -9.61 -2.26 -10.03
N GLN A 40 -10.65 -3.10 -10.08
CA GLN A 40 -11.93 -2.76 -10.69
C GLN A 40 -12.56 -1.54 -10.02
N ALA A 41 -12.58 -1.51 -8.68
CA ALA A 41 -13.19 -0.42 -7.93
C ALA A 41 -12.45 0.92 -8.14
N PHE A 42 -11.11 0.91 -8.15
CA PHE A 42 -10.31 2.11 -8.38
C PHE A 42 -10.33 2.58 -9.84
N ASN A 43 -10.38 1.67 -10.82
CA ASN A 43 -10.46 2.01 -12.24
C ASN A 43 -11.85 2.48 -12.67
N SER A 44 -12.89 2.22 -11.86
CA SER A 44 -14.26 2.61 -12.16
C SER A 44 -14.45 4.12 -12.03
N LYS A 45 -14.84 4.76 -13.14
CA LYS A 45 -15.11 6.20 -13.18
C LYS A 45 -16.40 6.58 -12.43
N ASP A 46 -17.39 5.69 -12.43
CA ASP A 46 -18.67 5.86 -11.74
C ASP A 46 -18.73 4.97 -10.50
N ALA A 47 -19.14 5.53 -9.37
CA ALA A 47 -19.33 4.79 -8.13
C ALA A 47 -20.31 3.62 -8.28
N ARG A 48 -21.32 3.75 -9.14
CA ARG A 48 -22.32 2.70 -9.40
C ARG A 48 -21.77 1.51 -10.16
N SER A 49 -20.65 1.66 -10.86
CA SER A 49 -20.00 0.58 -11.60
C SER A 49 -18.99 -0.20 -10.77
N ARG A 50 -18.72 0.21 -9.53
CA ARG A 50 -17.85 -0.51 -8.60
C ARG A 50 -18.53 -1.76 -8.11
N LEU A 51 -17.86 -2.90 -8.27
CA LEU A 51 -18.38 -4.17 -7.80
C LEU A 51 -18.26 -4.28 -6.28
N ALA A 52 -19.38 -4.47 -5.61
CA ALA A 52 -19.41 -4.79 -4.19
C ALA A 52 -19.32 -6.31 -3.98
N LEU A 53 -18.68 -6.71 -2.88
CA LEU A 53 -18.59 -8.10 -2.46
C LEU A 53 -18.65 -8.17 -0.93
N ASN A 54 -18.96 -9.37 -0.42
CA ASN A 54 -18.81 -9.62 1.00
C ASN A 54 -17.34 -9.90 1.30
N HIS A 55 -16.75 -9.16 2.24
CA HIS A 55 -15.37 -9.32 2.67
C HIS A 55 -15.18 -8.92 4.14
N ILE A 56 -14.04 -9.24 4.69
CA ILE A 56 -13.71 -8.94 6.09
C ILE A 56 -12.61 -7.90 6.26
N GLY A 57 -12.14 -7.29 5.17
CA GLY A 57 -11.08 -6.27 5.19
C GLY A 57 -9.69 -6.85 5.36
N ILE A 58 -9.35 -7.86 4.56
CA ILE A 58 -7.99 -8.44 4.49
C ILE A 58 -7.44 -8.33 3.07
N GLN A 59 -6.12 -8.24 2.97
CA GLN A 59 -5.38 -8.58 1.76
C GLN A 59 -4.53 -9.82 2.04
N GLY A 60 -4.14 -10.54 0.99
CA GLY A 60 -3.31 -11.71 1.18
C GLY A 60 -3.15 -12.54 -0.07
N GLN A 61 -2.53 -13.67 0.10
CA GLN A 61 -2.21 -14.59 -1.00
C GLN A 61 -2.49 -16.03 -0.61
N LYS A 62 -2.94 -16.81 -1.59
CA LYS A 62 -3.18 -18.24 -1.42
C LYS A 62 -1.85 -18.98 -1.30
N GLN A 63 -1.78 -19.89 -0.33
CA GLN A 63 -0.67 -20.80 -0.09
C GLN A 63 -1.17 -22.21 0.10
N GLU A 64 -0.27 -23.19 0.16
CA GLU A 64 -0.63 -24.60 0.39
C GLU A 64 -1.37 -24.80 1.72
N ALA A 65 -0.94 -24.10 2.77
CA ALA A 65 -1.53 -24.20 4.11
C ALA A 65 -2.86 -23.43 4.28
N GLY A 66 -3.25 -22.59 3.30
CA GLY A 66 -4.44 -21.74 3.38
C GLY A 66 -4.22 -20.37 2.74
N PHE A 67 -4.85 -19.34 3.28
CA PHE A 67 -4.73 -17.95 2.83
C PHE A 67 -3.87 -17.14 3.80
N LEU A 68 -2.67 -16.76 3.40
CA LEU A 68 -1.77 -15.94 4.17
C LEU A 68 -2.24 -14.49 4.14
N VAL A 69 -2.58 -13.94 5.30
CA VAL A 69 -2.97 -12.55 5.48
C VAL A 69 -1.72 -11.67 5.40
N THR A 70 -1.68 -10.77 4.44
CA THR A 70 -0.57 -9.82 4.27
C THR A 70 -0.84 -8.48 4.93
N SER A 71 -2.11 -8.09 4.99
CA SER A 71 -2.55 -6.87 5.67
C SER A 71 -4.01 -6.94 6.11
N VAL A 72 -4.37 -6.11 7.07
CA VAL A 72 -5.71 -6.05 7.68
C VAL A 72 -6.16 -4.60 7.76
N LEU A 73 -7.25 -4.26 7.09
CA LEU A 73 -7.83 -2.90 7.05
C LEU A 73 -8.37 -2.51 8.43
N GLU A 74 -7.92 -1.37 8.96
CA GLU A 74 -8.38 -0.84 10.24
C GLU A 74 -9.89 -0.59 10.23
N GLY A 75 -10.54 -0.93 11.33
CA GLY A 75 -11.99 -0.77 11.50
C GLY A 75 -12.84 -1.85 10.83
N TYR A 76 -12.27 -2.77 10.06
CA TYR A 76 -12.98 -3.85 9.38
C TYR A 76 -13.16 -5.10 10.27
N PRO A 77 -14.04 -6.05 9.88
CA PRO A 77 -14.33 -7.24 10.70
C PRO A 77 -13.10 -8.04 11.12
N ALA A 78 -12.14 -8.23 10.21
CA ALA A 78 -10.89 -8.94 10.49
C ALA A 78 -10.07 -8.23 11.58
N HIS A 79 -9.92 -6.91 11.47
CA HIS A 79 -9.24 -6.10 12.48
C HIS A 79 -9.92 -6.20 13.85
N ARG A 80 -11.25 -6.07 13.89
CA ARG A 80 -12.03 -6.20 15.14
C ARG A 80 -11.97 -7.59 15.75
N ALA A 81 -11.82 -8.63 14.91
CA ALA A 81 -11.66 -10.02 15.36
C ALA A 81 -10.23 -10.35 15.79
N GLY A 82 -9.28 -9.41 15.68
CA GLY A 82 -7.88 -9.60 16.07
C GLY A 82 -7.06 -10.43 15.10
N LEU A 83 -7.46 -10.49 13.82
CA LEU A 83 -6.60 -11.03 12.76
C LEU A 83 -5.42 -10.08 12.52
N ASN A 84 -4.26 -10.66 12.27
CA ASN A 84 -3.02 -9.93 12.07
C ASN A 84 -2.34 -10.33 10.75
N ARG A 85 -1.47 -9.47 10.30
CA ARG A 85 -0.50 -9.78 9.26
C ARG A 85 0.29 -11.03 9.65
N GLY A 86 0.47 -11.96 8.71
CA GLY A 86 1.13 -13.24 8.91
C GLY A 86 0.22 -14.39 9.34
N ASP A 87 -1.02 -14.14 9.75
CA ASP A 87 -1.99 -15.21 10.01
C ASP A 87 -2.28 -16.01 8.73
N ILE A 88 -2.51 -17.31 8.88
CA ILE A 88 -2.97 -18.17 7.80
C ILE A 88 -4.41 -18.60 8.11
N ILE A 89 -5.36 -18.16 7.29
CA ILE A 89 -6.75 -18.63 7.40
C ILE A 89 -6.85 -19.95 6.65
N THR A 90 -7.05 -21.04 7.39
CA THR A 90 -7.06 -22.39 6.84
C THR A 90 -8.45 -22.82 6.37
N SER A 91 -9.49 -22.40 7.11
CA SER A 91 -10.86 -22.77 6.77
C SER A 91 -11.89 -21.71 7.15
N ILE A 92 -13.07 -21.79 6.52
CA ILE A 92 -14.29 -21.06 6.83
C ILE A 92 -15.44 -22.05 6.97
N ASP A 93 -16.07 -22.13 8.17
CA ASP A 93 -17.11 -23.11 8.52
C ASP A 93 -16.71 -24.56 8.16
N GLY A 94 -15.45 -24.91 8.41
CA GLY A 94 -14.89 -26.23 8.14
C GLY A 94 -14.60 -26.55 6.65
N GLN A 95 -14.74 -25.58 5.74
CA GLN A 95 -14.36 -25.72 4.34
C GLN A 95 -13.06 -24.94 4.07
N PRO A 96 -12.22 -25.34 3.10
CA PRO A 96 -11.04 -24.55 2.73
C PRO A 96 -11.39 -23.09 2.49
N PHE A 97 -10.55 -22.19 3.04
CA PHE A 97 -10.81 -20.76 2.92
C PHE A 97 -10.42 -20.23 1.54
N ASP A 98 -11.32 -19.45 0.97
CA ASP A 98 -11.06 -18.59 -0.18
C ASP A 98 -11.68 -17.22 0.10
N PRO A 99 -10.94 -16.10 -0.09
CA PRO A 99 -11.38 -14.78 0.36
C PRO A 99 -12.57 -14.22 -0.43
N VAL A 100 -12.79 -14.70 -1.65
CA VAL A 100 -13.92 -14.28 -2.49
C VAL A 100 -15.08 -15.26 -2.33
N THR A 101 -14.89 -16.53 -2.71
CA THR A 101 -15.98 -17.51 -2.74
C THR A 101 -16.42 -17.97 -1.35
N GLY A 102 -15.56 -17.85 -0.34
CA GLY A 102 -15.89 -18.15 1.06
C GLY A 102 -17.04 -17.30 1.60
N PHE A 103 -17.12 -16.06 1.19
CA PHE A 103 -18.17 -15.13 1.60
C PHE A 103 -19.22 -14.83 0.49
N ASN A 104 -18.97 -15.22 -0.76
CA ASN A 104 -19.80 -14.87 -1.92
C ASN A 104 -20.19 -16.12 -2.70
N ARG A 105 -21.06 -16.95 -2.10
CA ARG A 105 -21.46 -18.26 -2.65
C ARG A 105 -22.58 -18.20 -3.70
N ALA A 106 -23.34 -17.11 -3.73
CA ALA A 106 -24.41 -16.94 -4.70
C ALA A 106 -23.87 -16.45 -6.04
N ALA A 107 -24.56 -16.78 -7.14
CA ALA A 107 -24.21 -16.31 -8.48
C ALA A 107 -24.25 -14.79 -8.64
N ALA A 108 -25.09 -14.10 -7.84
CA ALA A 108 -25.09 -12.65 -7.68
C ALA A 108 -24.65 -12.34 -6.24
N PHE A 109 -23.61 -11.53 -6.10
CA PHE A 109 -23.17 -11.10 -4.78
C PHE A 109 -24.29 -10.30 -4.12
N ALA A 110 -24.61 -10.69 -2.88
CA ALA A 110 -25.64 -10.05 -2.07
C ALA A 110 -25.12 -9.92 -0.63
N PRO A 111 -25.63 -8.97 0.16
CA PRO A 111 -25.21 -8.80 1.53
C PRO A 111 -25.33 -10.10 2.36
N GLU A 112 -24.24 -10.55 2.97
CA GLU A 112 -24.19 -11.66 3.89
C GLU A 112 -24.12 -11.11 5.31
N LEU A 113 -25.16 -11.39 6.10
CA LEU A 113 -25.27 -10.88 7.48
C LEU A 113 -24.95 -11.96 8.52
N THR A 114 -24.68 -13.17 8.06
CA THR A 114 -24.40 -14.32 8.93
C THR A 114 -22.95 -14.32 9.36
N SER A 115 -22.72 -14.49 10.64
CA SER A 115 -21.38 -14.68 11.18
C SER A 115 -20.79 -16.03 10.69
N ARG A 116 -19.52 -15.99 10.33
CA ARG A 116 -18.77 -17.14 9.79
C ARG A 116 -17.63 -17.48 10.74
N LEU A 117 -17.37 -18.77 10.92
CA LEU A 117 -16.29 -19.25 11.77
C LEU A 117 -15.03 -19.49 10.92
N LEU A 118 -13.95 -18.79 11.22
CA LEU A 118 -12.64 -18.97 10.59
C LEU A 118 -11.72 -19.77 11.49
N SER A 119 -11.02 -20.77 10.94
CA SER A 119 -9.89 -21.41 11.61
C SER A 119 -8.61 -20.71 11.15
N VAL A 120 -7.82 -20.26 12.11
CA VAL A 120 -6.64 -19.40 11.88
C VAL A 120 -5.41 -20.03 12.53
N LEU A 121 -4.35 -20.15 11.76
CA LEU A 121 -3.04 -20.55 12.24
C LEU A 121 -2.15 -19.30 12.40
N ARG A 122 -1.70 -19.04 13.62
CA ARG A 122 -0.75 -17.97 13.97
C ARG A 122 0.49 -18.62 14.59
N ASN A 123 1.61 -18.55 13.91
CA ASN A 123 2.81 -19.35 14.24
C ASN A 123 2.47 -20.85 14.27
N THR A 124 2.39 -21.46 15.46
CA THR A 124 2.00 -22.86 15.68
C THR A 124 0.63 -23.01 16.32
N ASP A 125 -0.01 -21.90 16.68
CA ASP A 125 -1.27 -21.91 17.42
C ASP A 125 -2.45 -21.88 16.45
N LEU A 126 -3.29 -22.87 16.54
CA LEU A 126 -4.56 -22.93 15.80
C LEU A 126 -5.69 -22.45 16.73
N PHE A 127 -6.44 -21.46 16.26
CA PHE A 127 -7.58 -20.90 17.00
C PHE A 127 -8.72 -20.56 16.04
N GLU A 128 -9.89 -20.28 16.61
CA GLU A 128 -11.07 -19.92 15.85
C GLU A 128 -11.49 -18.50 16.13
N VAL A 129 -11.93 -17.78 15.10
CA VAL A 129 -12.53 -16.44 15.22
C VAL A 129 -13.83 -16.38 14.44
N SER A 130 -14.81 -15.70 15.03
CA SER A 130 -16.09 -15.45 14.38
C SER A 130 -16.09 -14.06 13.75
N VAL A 131 -16.44 -13.97 12.46
CA VAL A 131 -16.49 -12.72 11.70
C VAL A 131 -17.81 -12.60 10.95
N THR A 132 -18.37 -11.40 10.92
CA THR A 132 -19.50 -11.08 10.05
C THR A 132 -18.98 -10.18 8.93
N PRO A 133 -19.03 -10.60 7.66
CA PRO A 133 -18.50 -9.81 6.55
C PRO A 133 -19.30 -8.52 6.37
N VAL A 134 -18.70 -7.54 5.72
CA VAL A 134 -19.36 -6.35 5.20
C VAL A 134 -19.60 -6.52 3.69
N TYR A 135 -20.68 -5.95 3.17
CA TYR A 135 -20.96 -5.94 1.72
C TYR A 135 -20.65 -4.55 1.17
N GLU A 136 -19.50 -4.40 0.56
CA GLU A 136 -18.98 -3.12 0.10
C GLU A 136 -18.00 -3.31 -1.06
N ASN A 137 -17.75 -2.28 -1.87
CA ASN A 137 -16.65 -2.29 -2.83
C ASN A 137 -15.34 -1.89 -2.16
N LEU A 138 -14.21 -2.40 -2.66
CA LEU A 138 -12.92 -2.19 -1.98
C LEU A 138 -12.39 -0.75 -2.04
N TYR A 139 -12.88 0.08 -2.95
CA TYR A 139 -12.53 1.51 -2.94
C TYR A 139 -13.11 2.22 -1.71
N ASP A 140 -14.40 2.01 -1.41
CA ASP A 140 -15.03 2.61 -0.24
C ASP A 140 -14.43 2.03 1.06
N SER A 141 -14.05 0.75 1.04
CA SER A 141 -13.39 0.09 2.16
C SER A 141 -12.01 0.69 2.47
N PHE A 142 -11.19 0.91 1.46
CA PHE A 142 -9.88 1.52 1.63
C PHE A 142 -10.00 2.96 2.14
N ARG A 143 -10.96 3.71 1.59
CA ARG A 143 -11.26 5.07 2.04
C ARG A 143 -11.72 5.11 3.51
N SER A 144 -12.58 4.19 3.91
CA SER A 144 -13.05 4.08 5.29
C SER A 144 -11.93 3.68 6.24
N ALA A 145 -11.03 2.79 5.81
CA ALA A 145 -9.86 2.38 6.57
C ALA A 145 -8.85 3.52 6.77
N ASN A 146 -8.68 4.44 5.78
CA ASN A 146 -7.89 5.67 5.99
C ASN A 146 -8.38 6.44 7.23
N SER A 147 -9.70 6.62 7.36
CA SER A 147 -10.27 7.33 8.52
C SER A 147 -10.16 6.52 9.82
N ALA A 148 -10.33 5.19 9.73
CA ALA A 148 -10.28 4.31 10.89
C ALA A 148 -8.86 4.13 11.46
N SER A 149 -7.83 4.39 10.66
CA SER A 149 -6.44 4.27 11.06
C SER A 149 -5.92 5.48 11.85
N LEU A 150 -6.62 6.63 11.79
CA LEU A 150 -6.18 7.86 12.40
C LEU A 150 -5.99 7.72 13.91
N GLN A 151 -4.80 7.99 14.38
CA GLN A 151 -4.44 7.89 15.80
C GLN A 151 -3.51 9.03 16.22
N GLN A 152 -3.58 9.39 17.50
CA GLN A 152 -2.63 10.26 18.17
C GLN A 152 -2.23 9.60 19.49
N PHE A 153 -0.96 9.58 19.80
CA PHE A 153 -0.46 8.99 21.03
C PHE A 153 0.71 9.78 21.60
N SER A 154 0.92 9.66 22.90
CA SER A 154 2.02 10.30 23.60
C SER A 154 3.26 9.39 23.54
N ALA A 155 4.39 9.95 23.14
CA ALA A 155 5.70 9.33 23.20
C ALA A 155 6.65 10.24 23.98
N GLY A 156 6.84 9.94 25.26
CA GLY A 156 7.52 10.84 26.21
C GLY A 156 6.72 12.14 26.41
N ASN A 157 7.32 13.27 26.11
CA ASN A 157 6.69 14.61 26.18
C ASN A 157 6.21 15.12 24.81
N LYS A 158 6.16 14.25 23.80
CA LYS A 158 5.76 14.53 22.43
C LYS A 158 4.46 13.87 22.08
N ILE A 159 3.76 14.41 21.09
CA ILE A 159 2.55 13.84 20.51
C ILE A 159 2.90 13.40 19.09
N ILE A 160 2.74 12.11 18.82
CA ILE A 160 2.94 11.50 17.51
C ILE A 160 1.58 11.20 16.90
N GLY A 161 1.38 11.62 15.65
CA GLY A 161 0.25 11.24 14.83
C GLY A 161 0.55 10.00 14.01
N TYR A 162 -0.47 9.20 13.72
CA TYR A 162 -0.39 8.08 12.80
C TYR A 162 -1.58 8.12 11.84
N LEU A 163 -1.28 7.90 10.57
CA LEU A 163 -2.28 7.78 9.52
C LEU A 163 -1.82 6.73 8.50
N HIS A 164 -2.64 5.70 8.27
CA HIS A 164 -2.45 4.75 7.19
C HIS A 164 -3.29 5.18 5.99
N LEU A 165 -2.64 5.55 4.89
CA LEU A 165 -3.30 5.85 3.62
C LEU A 165 -3.36 4.58 2.77
N TRP A 166 -4.37 3.75 2.99
CA TRP A 166 -4.65 2.54 2.22
C TRP A 166 -4.91 2.80 0.74
N GLY A 167 -5.60 3.89 0.44
CA GLY A 167 -5.96 4.24 -0.91
C GLY A 167 -5.86 5.73 -1.18
N LEU A 168 -5.37 6.06 -2.38
CA LEU A 168 -5.39 7.40 -2.96
C LEU A 168 -6.25 7.38 -4.22
N SER A 169 -7.12 8.36 -4.40
CA SER A 169 -7.91 8.49 -5.62
C SER A 169 -7.97 9.93 -6.11
N ARG A 170 -8.33 10.11 -7.38
CA ARG A 170 -8.52 11.42 -7.99
C ARG A 170 -9.88 12.07 -7.64
N SER A 171 -10.63 11.47 -6.73
CA SER A 171 -11.90 12.02 -6.27
C SER A 171 -11.67 13.22 -5.37
N SER A 172 -12.35 14.33 -5.65
CA SER A 172 -12.31 15.52 -4.78
C SER A 172 -12.76 15.23 -3.34
N HIS A 173 -13.67 14.26 -3.17
CA HIS A 173 -14.09 13.83 -1.84
C HIS A 173 -12.98 13.16 -1.04
N ASP A 174 -12.14 12.36 -1.70
CA ASP A 174 -11.02 11.70 -1.04
C ASP A 174 -9.91 12.69 -0.70
N LEU A 175 -9.67 13.65 -1.58
CA LEU A 175 -8.73 14.72 -1.30
C LEU A 175 -9.17 15.53 -0.08
N ILE A 176 -10.45 15.94 -0.03
CA ILE A 176 -11.00 16.64 1.14
C ILE A 176 -10.85 15.78 2.39
N LEU A 177 -11.13 14.47 2.30
CA LEU A 177 -10.95 13.57 3.43
C LEU A 177 -9.50 13.54 3.93
N ILE A 178 -8.53 13.39 3.03
CA ILE A 178 -7.11 13.39 3.41
C ILE A 178 -6.70 14.72 4.03
N GLN A 179 -7.18 15.84 3.49
CA GLN A 179 -6.95 17.16 4.07
C GLN A 179 -7.50 17.27 5.50
N LEU A 180 -8.71 16.77 5.74
CA LEU A 180 -9.31 16.77 7.08
C LEU A 180 -8.51 15.87 8.05
N LEU A 181 -8.12 14.66 7.63
CA LEU A 181 -7.29 13.76 8.44
C LEU A 181 -5.93 14.40 8.80
N MET A 182 -5.30 15.09 7.86
CA MET A 182 -4.05 15.81 8.11
C MET A 182 -4.26 17.04 9.03
N GLN A 183 -5.41 17.70 8.97
CA GLN A 183 -5.77 18.79 9.89
C GLN A 183 -5.93 18.29 11.34
N GLU A 184 -6.53 17.12 11.53
CA GLU A 184 -6.62 16.48 12.85
C GLU A 184 -5.23 16.22 13.45
N LEU A 185 -4.24 15.92 12.62
CA LEU A 185 -2.85 15.67 13.02
C LEU A 185 -1.97 16.95 13.08
N ALA A 186 -2.51 18.11 12.75
CA ALA A 186 -1.72 19.35 12.61
C ALA A 186 -0.97 19.76 13.88
N GLN A 187 -1.46 19.38 15.06
CA GLN A 187 -0.84 19.69 16.35
C GLN A 187 0.23 18.68 16.78
N CYS A 188 0.32 17.51 16.12
CA CYS A 188 1.31 16.49 16.45
C CYS A 188 2.72 17.02 16.21
N ASP A 189 3.67 16.64 17.06
CA ASP A 189 5.08 17.02 16.93
C ASP A 189 5.76 16.31 15.75
N GLY A 190 5.33 15.08 15.43
CA GLY A 190 5.70 14.30 14.27
C GLY A 190 4.54 13.42 13.81
N ILE A 191 4.56 12.98 12.55
CA ILE A 191 3.54 12.08 11.99
C ILE A 191 4.23 10.86 11.37
N ILE A 192 3.65 9.69 11.60
CA ILE A 192 3.92 8.47 10.85
C ILE A 192 2.85 8.35 9.77
N LEU A 193 3.26 8.47 8.51
CA LEU A 193 2.42 8.24 7.35
C LEU A 193 2.69 6.83 6.81
N ASP A 194 1.76 5.93 7.01
CA ASP A 194 1.89 4.55 6.56
C ASP A 194 1.33 4.42 5.14
N LEU A 195 2.17 4.01 4.20
CA LEU A 195 1.84 3.74 2.82
C LEU A 195 2.03 2.25 2.46
N ARG A 196 2.28 1.40 3.44
CA ARG A 196 2.42 -0.04 3.22
C ARG A 196 1.09 -0.61 2.70
N ASP A 197 1.17 -1.54 1.76
CA ASP A 197 -0.01 -2.18 1.15
C ASP A 197 -1.01 -1.21 0.47
N SER A 198 -0.60 0.02 0.24
CA SER A 198 -1.42 1.08 -0.35
C SER A 198 -1.54 0.92 -1.86
N TYR A 199 -2.68 1.36 -2.41
CA TYR A 199 -2.95 1.34 -3.84
C TYR A 199 -3.69 2.60 -4.29
N GLY A 200 -3.54 2.96 -5.58
CA GLY A 200 -4.37 3.98 -6.20
C GLY A 200 -3.60 5.01 -7.03
N PHE A 201 -4.16 6.21 -7.10
CA PHE A 201 -3.75 7.24 -8.04
C PHE A 201 -3.28 8.50 -7.32
N LEU A 202 -2.19 9.09 -7.76
CA LEU A 202 -1.73 10.37 -7.26
C LEU A 202 -2.39 11.52 -8.03
N ASP A 203 -2.86 12.51 -7.30
CA ASP A 203 -3.22 13.84 -7.80
C ASP A 203 -2.23 14.87 -7.26
N PRO A 204 -1.90 15.96 -7.98
CA PRO A 204 -1.03 17.03 -7.47
C PRO A 204 -1.43 17.55 -6.10
N GLU A 205 -2.72 17.57 -5.84
CA GLU A 205 -3.30 18.09 -4.60
C GLU A 205 -2.94 17.23 -3.38
N HIS A 206 -2.67 15.91 -3.56
CA HIS A 206 -2.12 15.07 -2.47
C HIS A 206 -0.74 15.55 -2.03
N LEU A 207 0.09 15.96 -2.98
CA LEU A 207 1.41 16.51 -2.67
C LEU A 207 1.29 17.85 -1.92
N GLN A 208 0.32 18.68 -2.28
CA GLN A 208 0.13 19.99 -1.64
C GLN A 208 -0.27 19.89 -0.16
N VAL A 209 -0.93 18.81 0.24
CA VAL A 209 -1.27 18.56 1.66
C VAL A 209 0.00 18.36 2.49
N LEU A 210 1.02 17.74 1.92
CA LEU A 210 2.25 17.36 2.61
C LEU A 210 3.43 18.28 2.29
N LEU A 211 3.46 18.90 1.11
CA LEU A 211 4.59 19.66 0.60
C LEU A 211 4.20 21.11 0.32
N THR A 212 5.08 22.04 0.68
CA THR A 212 4.93 23.47 0.33
C THR A 212 5.33 23.77 -1.12
N ASN A 213 6.38 23.12 -1.59
CA ASN A 213 6.90 23.23 -2.94
C ASN A 213 7.31 21.83 -3.40
N PHE A 214 6.81 21.41 -4.52
CA PHE A 214 7.26 20.22 -5.22
C PHE A 214 7.64 20.59 -6.65
N SER A 215 8.61 19.89 -7.21
CA SER A 215 8.96 20.03 -8.62
C SER A 215 7.82 19.49 -9.49
N ASN A 216 7.74 19.97 -10.75
CA ASN A 216 6.81 19.40 -11.70
C ASN A 216 7.14 17.93 -11.90
N ILE A 217 6.19 17.06 -11.62
CA ILE A 217 6.32 15.63 -11.86
C ILE A 217 5.78 15.36 -13.25
N ASN A 218 6.64 14.94 -14.16
CA ASN A 218 6.25 14.46 -15.46
C ASN A 218 6.23 12.93 -15.43
N VAL A 219 5.06 12.36 -15.29
CA VAL A 219 4.82 10.94 -15.43
C VAL A 219 4.09 10.73 -16.74
N THR A 220 4.78 10.23 -17.75
CA THR A 220 4.16 9.83 -19.01
C THR A 220 4.04 8.33 -19.02
N ASP A 221 2.82 7.81 -18.89
CA ASP A 221 2.53 6.42 -19.20
C ASP A 221 2.00 6.24 -20.62
N ALA A 222 2.00 5.03 -21.11
CA ALA A 222 1.46 4.68 -22.44
C ALA A 222 -0.06 4.93 -22.56
N SER A 223 -0.76 5.10 -21.44
CA SER A 223 -2.21 5.36 -21.37
C SER A 223 -2.55 6.85 -21.17
N GLY A 224 -1.54 7.71 -20.99
CA GLY A 224 -1.75 9.12 -20.62
C GLY A 224 -2.29 9.33 -19.21
N TRP A 225 -2.11 8.37 -18.35
CA TRP A 225 -2.74 8.24 -17.05
C TRP A 225 -2.24 9.23 -16.00
N LEU A 226 -0.98 9.66 -16.11
CA LEU A 226 -0.36 10.71 -15.30
C LEU A 226 0.40 11.64 -16.23
N THR A 227 -0.31 12.50 -16.94
CA THR A 227 0.30 13.26 -18.03
C THR A 227 1.21 14.39 -17.55
N SER A 228 0.95 14.99 -16.44
CA SER A 228 1.83 16.03 -15.86
C SER A 228 1.27 16.47 -14.52
N ILE A 229 2.01 16.25 -13.46
CA ILE A 229 1.71 16.84 -12.17
C ILE A 229 2.50 18.14 -12.10
N ASN A 230 1.86 19.23 -12.44
CA ASN A 230 2.48 20.55 -12.39
C ASN A 230 2.19 21.19 -11.02
N ASN A 231 3.19 21.82 -10.45
CA ASN A 231 3.01 22.69 -9.29
C ASN A 231 2.28 23.99 -9.73
N THR A 232 1.03 23.84 -10.14
CA THR A 232 0.14 24.98 -10.35
C THR A 232 -0.37 25.39 -8.97
N ALA A 233 -0.18 26.64 -8.60
CA ALA A 233 -0.75 27.21 -7.39
C ALA A 233 -2.26 26.87 -7.39
N SER A 234 -2.65 25.87 -6.59
CA SER A 234 -4.06 25.53 -6.47
C SER A 234 -4.77 26.64 -5.69
N SER A 235 -6.03 26.84 -6.01
CA SER A 235 -6.93 27.76 -5.28
C SER A 235 -7.30 27.26 -3.88
N ILE A 236 -6.71 26.15 -3.44
CA ILE A 236 -6.94 25.59 -2.11
C ILE A 236 -5.90 26.19 -1.17
N ASP A 237 -6.37 26.89 -0.13
CA ASP A 237 -5.55 27.33 1.01
C ASP A 237 -4.99 26.09 1.72
N SER A 238 -4.00 25.45 1.10
CA SER A 238 -3.29 24.34 1.72
C SER A 238 -2.30 24.90 2.74
N ASN A 239 -2.52 24.58 3.99
CA ASN A 239 -1.50 24.77 5.02
C ASN A 239 -0.81 23.41 5.24
N PRO A 240 0.23 23.08 4.46
CA PRO A 240 0.83 21.76 4.51
C PRO A 240 1.49 21.56 5.87
N TYR A 241 1.49 20.33 6.31
CA TYR A 241 2.18 19.90 7.51
C TYR A 241 3.70 20.12 7.35
N ARG A 242 4.33 20.84 8.28
CA ARG A 242 5.74 21.28 8.16
C ARG A 242 6.69 20.63 9.16
N ARG A 243 6.16 19.82 10.08
CA ARG A 243 6.98 19.13 11.08
C ARG A 243 7.50 17.80 10.52
N PRO A 244 8.40 17.09 11.22
CA PRO A 244 8.95 15.83 10.75
C PRO A 244 7.89 14.77 10.44
N LEU A 245 8.13 13.99 9.37
CA LEU A 245 7.36 12.81 9.01
C LEU A 245 8.28 11.59 8.92
N ALA A 246 7.76 10.44 9.38
CA ALA A 246 8.27 9.13 9.02
C ALA A 246 7.29 8.48 8.03
N ILE A 247 7.77 7.98 6.89
CA ILE A 247 6.96 7.33 5.88
C ILE A 247 7.29 5.85 5.88
N LEU A 248 6.28 4.99 6.10
CA LEU A 248 6.42 3.55 6.00
C LEU A 248 6.03 3.07 4.60
N ILE A 249 6.88 2.29 3.97
CA ILE A 249 6.67 1.69 2.65
C ILE A 249 7.03 0.21 2.64
N ASN A 250 6.46 -0.53 1.69
CA ASN A 250 6.81 -1.94 1.49
C ASN A 250 6.66 -2.35 0.00
N GLU A 251 6.95 -3.61 -0.27
CA GLU A 251 6.88 -4.23 -1.59
C GLU A 251 5.45 -4.28 -2.19
N ARG A 252 4.44 -3.87 -1.42
CA ARG A 252 3.05 -3.75 -1.88
C ARG A 252 2.52 -2.32 -1.92
N THR A 253 3.34 -1.34 -1.63
CA THR A 253 3.06 0.07 -1.94
C THR A 253 3.07 0.25 -3.45
N ARG A 254 1.92 0.56 -4.08
CA ARG A 254 1.76 0.52 -5.54
C ARG A 254 1.07 1.77 -6.10
N GLY A 255 1.49 2.20 -7.29
CA GLY A 255 0.86 3.29 -8.03
C GLY A 255 1.11 4.67 -7.45
N GLY A 256 0.06 5.45 -7.26
CA GLY A 256 0.14 6.80 -6.69
C GLY A 256 0.87 6.91 -5.36
N PRO A 257 0.64 6.00 -4.39
CA PRO A 257 1.38 5.95 -3.14
C PRO A 257 2.91 5.82 -3.30
N GLU A 258 3.41 5.09 -4.29
CA GLU A 258 4.86 5.03 -4.56
C GLU A 258 5.42 6.39 -4.99
N ILE A 259 4.69 7.09 -5.86
CA ILE A 259 5.08 8.42 -6.33
C ILE A 259 5.00 9.42 -5.18
N LEU A 260 3.98 9.32 -4.33
CA LEU A 260 3.86 10.15 -3.12
C LEU A 260 5.07 9.94 -2.20
N ALA A 261 5.43 8.69 -1.91
CA ALA A 261 6.59 8.35 -1.10
C ALA A 261 7.89 8.89 -1.72
N TYR A 262 8.08 8.73 -3.03
CA TYR A 262 9.26 9.22 -3.75
C TYR A 262 9.39 10.74 -3.67
N GLU A 263 8.31 11.49 -3.94
CA GLU A 263 8.35 12.94 -3.92
C GLU A 263 8.54 13.51 -2.51
N THR A 264 7.90 12.88 -1.52
CA THR A 264 8.03 13.32 -0.14
C THR A 264 9.41 13.01 0.45
N SER A 265 10.04 11.90 0.07
CA SER A 265 11.38 11.52 0.54
C SER A 265 12.50 12.49 0.14
N LYS A 266 12.26 13.42 -0.80
CA LYS A 266 13.21 14.47 -1.18
C LYS A 266 13.35 15.58 -0.14
N LEU A 267 12.50 15.63 0.86
CA LEU A 267 12.50 16.67 1.90
C LEU A 267 13.30 16.20 3.13
N GLU A 268 14.27 16.99 3.55
CA GLU A 268 15.16 16.70 4.70
C GLU A 268 14.43 16.39 6.02
N ARG A 269 13.18 16.85 6.16
CA ARG A 269 12.34 16.59 7.33
C ARG A 269 11.57 15.28 7.28
N ILE A 270 11.73 14.51 6.22
CA ILE A 270 10.99 13.27 5.99
C ILE A 270 11.99 12.12 5.89
N VAL A 271 11.73 11.06 6.65
CA VAL A 271 12.51 9.82 6.64
C VAL A 271 11.63 8.68 6.16
N SER A 272 12.07 7.94 5.16
CA SER A 272 11.37 6.75 4.69
C SER A 272 11.97 5.47 5.30
N LEU A 273 11.09 4.56 5.74
CA LEU A 273 11.46 3.29 6.36
C LEU A 273 10.69 2.13 5.75
N GLY A 274 11.22 0.95 5.88
CA GLY A 274 10.58 -0.31 5.50
C GLY A 274 11.33 -1.09 4.45
N SER A 275 10.60 -1.65 3.49
CA SER A 275 11.16 -2.40 2.35
C SER A 275 11.02 -1.60 1.07
N ALA A 276 11.82 -1.95 0.05
CA ALA A 276 11.73 -1.33 -1.27
C ALA A 276 10.34 -1.49 -1.89
N THR A 277 9.88 -0.46 -2.58
CA THR A 277 8.65 -0.55 -3.38
C THR A 277 8.92 -1.20 -4.74
N PRO A 278 7.91 -1.77 -5.42
CA PRO A 278 8.14 -2.54 -6.65
C PRO A 278 8.32 -1.69 -7.91
N GLY A 279 8.05 -0.38 -7.88
CA GLY A 279 7.99 0.45 -9.07
C GLY A 279 6.80 0.09 -9.97
N ARG A 280 5.64 -0.17 -9.41
CA ARG A 280 4.42 -0.54 -10.15
C ARG A 280 3.49 0.65 -10.32
N ILE A 281 3.89 1.57 -11.18
CA ILE A 281 3.16 2.82 -11.48
C ILE A 281 2.41 2.78 -12.81
N GLY A 282 2.42 1.65 -13.50
CA GLY A 282 1.66 1.40 -14.72
C GLY A 282 0.14 1.34 -14.49
N SER A 283 -0.58 0.86 -15.46
CA SER A 283 -2.04 0.77 -15.44
C SER A 283 -2.53 -0.67 -15.54
N TYR A 284 -3.79 -0.89 -15.18
CA TYR A 284 -4.46 -2.16 -15.39
C TYR A 284 -5.54 -1.99 -16.47
N GLU A 285 -5.50 -2.82 -17.50
CA GLU A 285 -6.46 -2.85 -18.59
C GLU A 285 -7.29 -4.12 -18.54
N GLN A 286 -8.59 -4.00 -18.80
CA GLN A 286 -9.47 -5.17 -18.87
C GLN A 286 -9.11 -6.04 -20.06
N ALA A 287 -8.91 -7.33 -19.84
CA ALA A 287 -8.53 -8.31 -20.85
C ALA A 287 -9.77 -8.84 -21.57
N GLY A 288 -10.17 -8.19 -22.68
CA GLY A 288 -11.24 -8.66 -23.55
C GLY A 288 -12.49 -9.13 -22.82
N ASP A 289 -13.06 -10.27 -23.27
CA ASP A 289 -14.29 -10.85 -22.68
C ASP A 289 -14.03 -11.67 -21.39
N SER A 290 -12.78 -11.86 -20.98
CA SER A 290 -12.45 -12.68 -19.80
C SER A 290 -12.75 -12.02 -18.47
N GLY A 291 -13.06 -10.71 -18.48
CA GLY A 291 -13.27 -9.93 -17.26
C GLY A 291 -12.02 -9.68 -16.42
N ALA A 292 -10.90 -10.35 -16.70
CA ALA A 292 -9.65 -10.18 -15.95
C ALA A 292 -8.97 -8.84 -16.24
N PHE A 293 -8.03 -8.44 -15.39
CA PHE A 293 -7.15 -7.30 -15.63
C PHE A 293 -5.74 -7.75 -15.96
N ASN A 294 -5.12 -7.10 -16.95
CA ASN A 294 -3.71 -7.25 -17.29
C ASN A 294 -2.96 -6.00 -16.86
N TYR A 295 -1.85 -6.18 -16.17
CA TYR A 295 -0.95 -5.08 -15.87
C TYR A 295 -0.23 -4.61 -17.13
N ARG A 296 -0.19 -3.29 -17.34
CA ARG A 296 0.55 -2.61 -18.39
C ARG A 296 1.64 -1.77 -17.74
N PRO A 297 2.91 -2.19 -17.83
CA PRO A 297 4.01 -1.36 -17.34
C PRO A 297 4.04 0.00 -18.01
N ALA A 298 4.49 0.99 -17.29
CA ALA A 298 4.68 2.34 -17.81
C ALA A 298 6.03 2.44 -18.52
N ASP A 299 6.11 1.97 -19.77
CA ASP A 299 7.36 1.80 -20.54
C ASP A 299 8.23 3.06 -20.66
N SER A 300 7.64 4.24 -20.56
CA SER A 300 8.35 5.52 -20.73
C SER A 300 8.34 6.38 -19.47
N THR A 301 7.87 5.87 -18.35
CA THR A 301 7.73 6.68 -17.14
C THR A 301 9.08 7.00 -16.54
N ARG A 302 9.39 8.29 -16.58
CA ARG A 302 10.57 8.85 -15.91
C ARG A 302 10.11 9.86 -14.89
N ILE A 303 10.51 9.65 -13.64
CA ILE A 303 10.38 10.64 -12.58
C ILE A 303 11.76 11.30 -12.44
N ASP A 304 11.83 12.61 -12.58
CA ASP A 304 13.10 13.38 -12.58
C ASP A 304 14.14 12.85 -13.58
N GLY A 305 13.67 12.37 -14.73
CA GLY A 305 14.54 11.83 -15.77
C GLY A 305 15.04 10.41 -15.52
N GLN A 306 14.70 9.80 -14.38
CA GLN A 306 15.07 8.43 -14.05
C GLN A 306 13.92 7.45 -14.31
N HIS A 307 14.25 6.26 -14.78
CA HIS A 307 13.27 5.19 -14.96
C HIS A 307 12.78 4.70 -13.59
N PHE A 308 11.47 4.66 -13.39
CA PHE A 308 10.87 4.28 -12.11
C PHE A 308 10.17 2.92 -12.17
N GLU A 309 9.52 2.61 -13.28
CA GLU A 309 8.80 1.34 -13.47
C GLU A 309 9.75 0.14 -13.30
N GLY A 310 9.38 -0.80 -12.44
CA GLY A 310 10.18 -1.97 -12.11
C GLY A 310 11.40 -1.71 -11.20
N ILE A 311 11.64 -0.45 -10.80
CA ILE A 311 12.74 -0.06 -9.90
C ILE A 311 12.20 0.35 -8.53
N GLY A 312 11.20 1.22 -8.50
CA GLY A 312 10.57 1.74 -7.29
C GLY A 312 11.47 2.63 -6.43
N LEU A 313 11.07 2.78 -5.19
CA LEU A 313 11.76 3.56 -4.17
C LEU A 313 12.46 2.64 -3.17
N GLN A 314 13.74 2.90 -2.93
CA GLN A 314 14.47 2.35 -1.78
C GLN A 314 14.24 3.26 -0.58
N PRO A 315 13.79 2.73 0.57
CA PRO A 315 13.67 3.53 1.77
C PRO A 315 15.05 4.00 2.28
N GLU A 316 15.10 5.14 2.93
CA GLU A 316 16.33 5.65 3.55
C GLU A 316 16.81 4.71 4.68
N SER A 317 15.86 4.17 5.45
CA SER A 317 16.13 3.17 6.48
C SER A 317 15.48 1.84 6.12
N VAL A 318 16.30 0.89 5.63
CA VAL A 318 15.83 -0.45 5.31
C VAL A 318 15.59 -1.23 6.59
N LEU A 319 14.36 -1.66 6.79
CA LEU A 319 13.95 -2.51 7.90
C LEU A 319 12.94 -3.55 7.39
N GLU A 320 13.46 -4.71 7.05
CA GLU A 320 12.63 -5.82 6.58
C GLU A 320 11.75 -6.35 7.71
N TRP A 321 10.51 -6.66 7.36
CA TRP A 321 9.59 -7.36 8.25
C TRP A 321 8.94 -8.51 7.49
N PRO A 322 9.60 -9.69 7.45
CA PRO A 322 9.10 -10.85 6.74
C PRO A 322 7.73 -11.30 7.24
N LEU A 323 6.89 -11.81 6.34
CA LEU A 323 5.56 -12.36 6.70
C LEU A 323 5.65 -13.59 7.63
N SER A 324 6.81 -14.26 7.66
CA SER A 324 7.09 -15.35 8.59
C SER A 324 7.33 -14.89 10.03
N GLU A 325 7.61 -13.60 10.26
CA GLU A 325 7.78 -13.02 11.58
C GLU A 325 6.45 -12.43 12.08
N ILE A 326 5.64 -13.27 12.71
CA ILE A 326 4.41 -12.82 13.36
C ILE A 326 4.78 -12.33 14.76
N ARG A 327 4.82 -11.02 14.92
CA ARG A 327 5.03 -10.33 16.19
C ARG A 327 3.75 -9.66 16.65
N ARG A 328 3.64 -9.40 17.94
CA ARG A 328 2.56 -8.56 18.49
C ARG A 328 2.76 -7.10 18.10
N ASP A 329 4.03 -6.68 18.04
CA ASP A 329 4.42 -5.30 17.80
C ASP A 329 4.93 -5.17 16.37
N ASP A 330 4.69 -4.03 15.76
CA ASP A 330 5.16 -3.67 14.41
C ASP A 330 6.56 -3.05 14.52
N PRO A 331 7.64 -3.76 14.13
CA PRO A 331 8.99 -3.26 14.29
C PRO A 331 9.28 -2.03 13.42
N GLN A 332 8.59 -1.88 12.30
CA GLN A 332 8.76 -0.71 11.43
C GLN A 332 8.08 0.53 12.04
N PHE A 333 6.90 0.35 12.64
CA PHE A 333 6.23 1.40 13.39
C PHE A 333 7.07 1.85 14.60
N GLU A 334 7.58 0.93 15.41
CA GLU A 334 8.43 1.22 16.56
C GLU A 334 9.72 1.98 16.15
N ALA A 335 10.33 1.58 15.04
CA ALA A 335 11.48 2.28 14.48
C ALA A 335 11.12 3.69 14.02
N ALA A 336 9.96 3.89 13.39
CA ALA A 336 9.48 5.20 12.97
C ALA A 336 9.25 6.14 14.18
N VAL A 337 8.66 5.64 15.26
CA VAL A 337 8.51 6.39 16.52
C VAL A 337 9.88 6.81 17.05
N THR A 338 10.83 5.88 17.10
CA THR A 338 12.18 6.13 17.60
C THR A 338 12.90 7.19 16.77
N LEU A 339 12.82 7.10 15.45
CA LEU A 339 13.43 8.08 14.55
C LEU A 339 12.79 9.47 14.70
N LEU A 340 11.48 9.56 14.76
CA LEU A 340 10.78 10.83 14.97
C LEU A 340 11.22 11.48 16.30
N LEU A 341 11.28 10.72 17.39
CA LEU A 341 11.72 11.21 18.68
C LEU A 341 13.17 11.74 18.68
N GLY A 342 14.00 11.27 17.77
CA GLY A 342 15.36 11.75 17.57
C GLY A 342 15.46 13.09 16.81
N ILE A 343 14.39 13.50 16.10
CA ILE A 343 14.39 14.69 15.24
C ILE A 343 13.50 15.82 15.81
N ILE A 344 12.53 15.52 16.69
CA ILE A 344 11.56 16.49 17.25
C ILE A 344 11.98 16.97 18.70
#